data_c3eb4d419e124e1b41c80fcbcc4f35a2
#
_entry.id   c3eb4d419e124e1b41c80fcbcc4f35a2
#
_cell.length_a   1.000
_cell.length_b   1.000
_cell.length_c   1.000
_cell.angle_alpha   90.00
_cell.angle_beta   90.00
_cell.angle_gamma   90.00
#
_symmetry.space_group_name_H-M   'P 1'
#
loop_
_entity.id
_entity.type
_entity.pdbx_description
1 polymer ?
#
loop_
_entity_poly.entity_id
_entity_poly.type
_entity_poly.pdbx_seq_one_letter_code
_entity_poly.pdbx_strand_id
1 'polypeptide(L)'
;ADLIRVLEHLLATGLALRGRRVPFRPIEGRLRRIRVHGTGPLGGHLATSLADAGFSVTRSSGRPSLDHPVSGWATDLVVLTDYLVHDTMLIAGLMDAGTPHLQVRMRDGVGIVGPLVLPGLTSCLICIDLHRADRDPEWPIVSAQLVRVAGHGRPAATRATAALAHEHVDQLAEAIRSPDRAGLPELFGRTVELHSEPTRIVTKTWAPHPLCRCRPAAAVG
;
A
#
# COMPACT_ATOMS: atom_id res chain seq x y z
N ALA A 1 -1.78 -14.34 18.01
CA ALA A 1 -2.66 -15.45 17.54
C ALA A 1 -3.56 -15.02 16.38
N ASP A 2 -3.89 -13.76 16.26
CA ASP A 2 -5.06 -13.29 15.50
C ASP A 2 -4.75 -12.85 14.08
N LEU A 3 -3.56 -12.34 13.84
CA LEU A 3 -3.08 -12.09 12.47
C LEU A 3 -2.89 -13.42 11.70
N ILE A 4 -2.58 -14.51 12.38
CA ILE A 4 -2.46 -15.85 11.79
C ILE A 4 -3.80 -16.26 11.17
N ARG A 5 -4.94 -16.04 11.84
CA ARG A 5 -6.28 -16.33 11.29
C ARG A 5 -6.61 -15.50 10.06
N VAL A 6 -6.28 -14.19 10.07
CA VAL A 6 -6.42 -13.34 8.88
C VAL A 6 -5.57 -13.90 7.73
N LEU A 7 -4.36 -14.36 8.02
CA LEU A 7 -3.46 -14.97 7.04
C LEU A 7 -3.97 -16.31 6.52
N GLU A 8 -4.49 -17.17 7.40
CA GLU A 8 -5.10 -18.44 7.02
C GLU A 8 -6.30 -18.23 6.11
N HIS A 9 -7.13 -17.21 6.41
CA HIS A 9 -8.26 -16.86 5.55
C HIS A 9 -7.81 -16.29 4.20
N LEU A 10 -6.80 -15.42 4.17
CA LEU A 10 -6.22 -14.91 2.93
C LEU A 10 -5.60 -16.04 2.08
N LEU A 11 -4.98 -17.03 2.71
CA LEU A 11 -4.46 -18.22 2.05
C LEU A 11 -5.59 -19.09 1.50
N ALA A 12 -6.67 -19.27 2.26
CA ALA A 12 -7.82 -20.06 1.86
C ALA A 12 -8.61 -19.42 0.70
N THR A 13 -8.66 -18.09 0.64
CA THR A 13 -9.36 -17.33 -0.42
C THR A 13 -8.50 -17.09 -1.67
N GLY A 14 -7.24 -17.55 -1.67
CA GLY A 14 -6.31 -17.31 -2.78
C GLY A 14 -5.82 -15.85 -2.90
N LEU A 15 -6.16 -15.00 -1.95
CA LEU A 15 -5.72 -13.60 -1.89
C LEU A 15 -4.29 -13.46 -1.34
N ALA A 16 -3.78 -14.51 -0.69
CA ALA A 16 -2.40 -14.61 -0.22
C ALA A 16 -1.68 -15.81 -0.82
N LEU A 17 -0.35 -15.76 -0.84
CA LEU A 17 0.50 -16.79 -1.40
C LEU A 17 1.18 -17.60 -0.28
N ARG A 18 1.12 -18.94 -0.38
CA ARG A 18 2.02 -19.80 0.39
C ARG A 18 3.39 -19.84 -0.30
N GLY A 19 4.42 -19.50 0.44
CA GLY A 19 5.79 -19.80 0.06
C GLY A 19 6.66 -18.57 -0.23
N ARG A 20 7.87 -18.71 0.06
CA ARG A 20 9.04 -17.89 0.31
C ARG A 20 8.91 -17.04 1.59
N ARG A 21 9.86 -17.24 2.48
CA ARG A 21 10.09 -16.41 3.68
C ARG A 21 10.53 -15.01 3.27
N VAL A 22 9.60 -14.21 2.74
CA VAL A 22 9.72 -12.77 2.90
C VAL A 22 9.41 -12.55 4.38
N PRO A 23 10.27 -11.91 5.14
CA PRO A 23 10.01 -11.68 6.55
C PRO A 23 8.83 -10.73 6.67
N PHE A 24 7.61 -11.28 6.74
CA PHE A 24 6.46 -10.48 7.15
C PHE A 24 6.68 -10.10 8.61
N ARG A 25 6.70 -8.81 8.88
CA ARG A 25 6.75 -8.26 10.22
C ARG A 25 5.32 -8.02 10.70
N PRO A 26 4.76 -8.91 11.55
CA PRO A 26 3.41 -8.70 12.06
C PRO A 26 3.35 -7.39 12.85
N ILE A 27 2.25 -6.66 12.70
CA ILE A 27 1.94 -5.56 13.59
C ILE A 27 1.42 -6.18 14.87
N GLU A 28 2.25 -6.18 15.92
CA GLU A 28 1.90 -6.80 17.19
C GLU A 28 0.98 -5.87 18.00
N GLY A 29 -0.18 -6.40 18.39
CA GLY A 29 -1.12 -5.82 19.34
C GLY A 29 -1.85 -4.57 18.87
N ARG A 30 -1.19 -3.56 18.29
CA ARG A 30 -1.83 -2.29 17.92
C ARG A 30 -1.04 -1.52 16.85
N LEU A 31 -1.72 -1.06 15.82
CA LEU A 31 -1.17 -0.08 14.88
C LEU A 31 -1.01 1.27 15.59
N ARG A 32 0.22 1.77 15.71
CA ARG A 32 0.51 3.03 16.41
C ARG A 32 1.35 4.00 15.59
N ARG A 33 2.40 3.52 14.94
CA ARG A 33 3.41 4.34 14.27
C ARG A 33 3.20 4.25 12.78
N ILE A 34 2.84 5.38 12.18
CA ILE A 34 2.59 5.47 10.75
C ILE A 34 3.60 6.44 10.14
N ARG A 35 4.26 6.00 9.08
CA ARG A 35 5.11 6.87 8.27
C ARG A 35 4.37 7.25 6.99
N VAL A 36 4.12 8.55 6.81
CA VAL A 36 3.59 9.10 5.56
C VAL A 36 4.75 9.56 4.69
N HIS A 37 4.95 8.90 3.56
CA HIS A 37 6.06 9.14 2.64
C HIS A 37 5.58 9.75 1.33
N GLY A 38 5.90 11.02 1.12
CA GLY A 38 5.53 11.82 -0.05
C GLY A 38 5.70 13.31 0.20
N THR A 39 5.55 14.15 -0.83
CA THR A 39 5.82 15.60 -0.76
C THR A 39 4.62 16.49 -1.07
N GLY A 40 3.48 15.92 -1.45
CA GLY A 40 2.33 16.69 -1.90
C GLY A 40 1.28 16.96 -0.83
N PRO A 41 0.19 17.63 -1.23
CA PRO A 41 -0.90 18.00 -0.33
C PRO A 41 -1.69 16.80 0.19
N LEU A 42 -1.78 15.71 -0.58
CA LEU A 42 -2.48 14.48 -0.17
C LEU A 42 -1.85 13.89 1.09
N GLY A 43 -0.52 13.72 1.07
CA GLY A 43 0.24 13.25 2.24
C GLY A 43 0.14 14.21 3.43
N GLY A 44 0.07 15.53 3.18
CA GLY A 44 -0.15 16.54 4.20
C GLY A 44 -1.49 16.36 4.91
N HIS A 45 -2.59 16.30 4.15
CA HIS A 45 -3.95 16.11 4.69
C HIS A 45 -4.08 14.79 5.47
N LEU A 46 -3.54 13.70 4.90
CA LEU A 46 -3.59 12.39 5.55
C LEU A 46 -2.78 12.37 6.84
N ALA A 47 -1.57 12.94 6.85
CA ALA A 47 -0.71 12.98 8.04
C ALA A 47 -1.37 13.75 9.19
N THR A 48 -2.00 14.89 8.91
CA THR A 48 -2.75 15.67 9.91
C THR A 48 -3.92 14.86 10.45
N SER A 49 -4.75 14.29 9.56
CA SER A 49 -5.93 13.52 9.95
C SER A 49 -5.59 12.30 10.82
N LEU A 50 -4.51 11.58 10.48
CA LEU A 50 -4.04 10.43 11.28
C LEU A 50 -3.48 10.86 12.64
N ALA A 51 -2.77 12.00 12.70
CA ALA A 51 -2.25 12.53 13.97
C ALA A 51 -3.40 12.97 14.90
N ASP A 52 -4.42 13.62 14.35
CA ASP A 52 -5.63 14.02 15.10
C ASP A 52 -6.39 12.81 15.66
N ALA A 53 -6.35 11.66 14.97
CA ALA A 53 -6.89 10.38 15.43
C ALA A 53 -6.01 9.65 16.47
N GLY A 54 -4.86 10.20 16.83
CA GLY A 54 -3.97 9.69 17.88
C GLY A 54 -2.91 8.70 17.42
N PHE A 55 -2.68 8.57 16.11
CA PHE A 55 -1.51 7.84 15.59
C PHE A 55 -0.22 8.66 15.76
N SER A 56 0.89 7.96 16.01
CA SER A 56 2.22 8.59 15.96
C SER A 56 2.68 8.67 14.52
N VAL A 57 2.58 9.86 13.92
CA VAL A 57 2.85 10.09 12.51
C VAL A 57 4.23 10.69 12.29
N THR A 58 5.03 10.05 11.42
CA THR A 58 6.31 10.58 10.93
C THR A 58 6.18 10.87 9.43
N ARG A 59 6.65 12.04 8.98
CA ARG A 59 6.70 12.39 7.55
C ARG A 59 8.10 12.19 6.98
N SER A 60 8.17 11.74 5.73
CA SER A 60 9.41 11.62 4.97
C SER A 60 9.14 11.73 3.47
N SER A 61 10.18 12.09 2.70
CA SER A 61 10.07 12.24 1.24
C SER A 61 11.37 11.89 0.51
N GLY A 62 12.47 11.74 1.23
CA GLY A 62 13.78 11.41 0.65
C GLY A 62 13.83 9.97 0.13
N ARG A 63 14.76 9.71 -0.80
CA ARG A 63 15.08 8.33 -1.20
C ARG A 63 15.78 7.62 -0.03
N PRO A 64 15.45 6.34 0.23
CA PRO A 64 16.29 5.53 1.10
C PRO A 64 17.73 5.49 0.58
N SER A 65 18.68 5.49 1.48
CA SER A 65 20.11 5.36 1.16
C SER A 65 20.72 4.22 1.96
N LEU A 66 21.97 3.88 1.68
CA LEU A 66 22.70 2.86 2.44
C LEU A 66 22.85 3.26 3.92
N ASP A 67 23.01 4.55 4.20
CA ASP A 67 23.13 5.08 5.55
C ASP A 67 21.78 5.18 6.27
N HIS A 68 20.68 5.28 5.51
CA HIS A 68 19.33 5.42 6.03
C HIS A 68 18.38 4.43 5.32
N PRO A 69 18.57 3.13 5.51
CA PRO A 69 17.76 2.12 4.86
C PRO A 69 16.35 2.07 5.45
N VAL A 70 15.41 1.57 4.65
CA VAL A 70 14.02 1.36 5.08
C VAL A 70 13.92 0.46 6.32
N SER A 71 14.81 -0.52 6.45
CA SER A 71 14.88 -1.42 7.61
C SER A 71 15.11 -0.71 8.95
N GLY A 72 15.68 0.48 8.93
CA GLY A 72 15.83 1.35 10.10
C GLY A 72 14.58 2.19 10.44
N TRP A 73 13.51 2.10 9.66
CA TRP A 73 12.30 2.87 9.93
C TRP A 73 11.50 2.23 11.07
N ALA A 74 11.48 2.89 12.22
CA ALA A 74 10.68 2.47 13.37
C ALA A 74 9.19 2.79 13.14
N THR A 75 8.52 2.02 12.26
CA THR A 75 7.13 2.23 11.87
C THR A 75 6.39 0.90 11.77
N ASP A 76 5.08 0.93 11.97
CA ASP A 76 4.21 -0.23 11.86
C ASP A 76 3.56 -0.30 10.46
N LEU A 77 3.32 0.87 9.84
CA LEU A 77 2.76 1.03 8.51
C LEU A 77 3.45 2.19 7.79
N VAL A 78 3.77 2.00 6.51
CA VAL A 78 4.17 3.10 5.62
C VAL A 78 3.02 3.43 4.68
N VAL A 79 2.61 4.69 4.63
CA VAL A 79 1.67 5.17 3.61
C VAL A 79 2.45 5.94 2.56
N LEU A 80 2.48 5.39 1.35
CA LEU A 80 3.16 5.95 0.19
C LEU A 80 2.21 6.91 -0.51
N THR A 81 2.48 8.22 -0.46
CA THR A 81 1.55 9.24 -0.95
C THR A 81 2.10 10.06 -2.10
N ASP A 82 1.18 10.74 -2.77
CA ASP A 82 1.41 11.80 -3.76
C ASP A 82 2.00 11.33 -5.09
N TYR A 83 3.01 10.48 -5.10
CA TYR A 83 3.69 10.08 -6.34
C TYR A 83 2.88 9.09 -7.19
N LEU A 84 2.90 9.29 -8.52
CA LEU A 84 2.27 8.39 -9.49
C LEU A 84 2.96 7.01 -9.48
N VAL A 85 4.28 7.03 -9.42
CA VAL A 85 5.13 5.84 -9.28
C VAL A 85 6.17 6.10 -8.18
N HIS A 86 6.34 5.17 -7.29
CA HIS A 86 7.37 5.22 -6.25
C HIS A 86 8.69 4.61 -6.73
N ASP A 87 9.78 5.04 -6.11
CA ASP A 87 11.11 4.52 -6.37
C ASP A 87 11.16 3.00 -6.10
N THR A 88 11.69 2.24 -7.06
CA THR A 88 11.77 0.77 -6.96
C THR A 88 12.65 0.31 -5.79
N MET A 89 13.69 1.09 -5.43
CA MET A 89 14.52 0.79 -4.27
C MET A 89 13.76 0.96 -2.96
N LEU A 90 12.86 1.95 -2.89
CA LEU A 90 11.97 2.11 -1.73
C LEU A 90 11.04 0.91 -1.60
N ILE A 91 10.38 0.51 -2.70
CA ILE A 91 9.46 -0.63 -2.69
C ILE A 91 10.20 -1.92 -2.34
N ALA A 92 11.37 -2.17 -2.93
CA ALA A 92 12.20 -3.33 -2.60
C ALA A 92 12.58 -3.33 -1.11
N GLY A 93 13.04 -2.19 -0.58
CA GLY A 93 13.39 -2.06 0.82
C GLY A 93 12.22 -2.31 1.78
N LEU A 94 11.00 -1.87 1.44
CA LEU A 94 9.79 -2.16 2.22
C LEU A 94 9.44 -3.66 2.19
N MET A 95 9.56 -4.28 1.02
CA MET A 95 9.35 -5.71 0.85
C MET A 95 10.38 -6.53 1.64
N ASP A 96 11.65 -6.20 1.54
CA ASP A 96 12.75 -6.90 2.22
C ASP A 96 12.70 -6.73 3.75
N ALA A 97 12.30 -5.54 4.22
CA ALA A 97 12.09 -5.27 5.64
C ALA A 97 10.79 -5.89 6.20
N GLY A 98 9.95 -6.49 5.36
CA GLY A 98 8.65 -7.03 5.77
C GLY A 98 7.67 -5.95 6.24
N THR A 99 7.85 -4.69 5.83
CA THR A 99 7.07 -3.56 6.33
C THR A 99 5.76 -3.42 5.57
N PRO A 100 4.59 -3.51 6.24
CA PRO A 100 3.29 -3.22 5.64
C PRO A 100 3.26 -1.84 5.01
N HIS A 101 2.66 -1.72 3.82
CA HIS A 101 2.57 -0.42 3.18
C HIS A 101 1.30 -0.26 2.33
N LEU A 102 0.76 0.96 2.33
CA LEU A 102 -0.43 1.38 1.62
C LEU A 102 -0.05 2.44 0.58
N GLN A 103 -0.47 2.30 -0.67
CA GLN A 103 -0.31 3.35 -1.66
C GLN A 103 -1.56 4.25 -1.71
N VAL A 104 -1.36 5.58 -1.74
CA VAL A 104 -2.43 6.58 -1.88
C VAL A 104 -1.96 7.69 -2.81
N ARG A 105 -2.68 7.94 -3.91
CA ARG A 105 -2.27 8.93 -4.90
C ARG A 105 -3.45 9.54 -5.64
N MET A 106 -3.21 10.69 -6.23
CA MET A 106 -4.07 11.23 -7.28
C MET A 106 -3.53 10.80 -8.65
N ARG A 107 -4.42 10.52 -9.62
CA ARG A 107 -4.08 10.29 -11.01
C ARG A 107 -5.19 10.84 -11.88
N ASP A 108 -4.87 11.83 -12.70
CA ASP A 108 -5.82 12.46 -13.63
C ASP A 108 -7.11 12.92 -12.96
N GLY A 109 -6.99 13.51 -11.76
CA GLY A 109 -8.12 13.97 -10.97
C GLY A 109 -8.84 12.89 -10.15
N VAL A 110 -8.49 11.61 -10.35
CA VAL A 110 -9.05 10.47 -9.62
C VAL A 110 -8.20 10.18 -8.39
N GLY A 111 -8.83 10.05 -7.23
CA GLY A 111 -8.18 9.56 -6.01
C GLY A 111 -8.07 8.05 -6.05
N ILE A 112 -6.89 7.50 -5.72
CA ILE A 112 -6.64 6.06 -5.70
C ILE A 112 -6.06 5.68 -4.35
N VAL A 113 -6.77 4.80 -3.64
CA VAL A 113 -6.35 4.24 -2.35
C VAL A 113 -6.11 2.74 -2.52
N GLY A 114 -4.98 2.26 -2.06
CA GLY A 114 -4.57 0.87 -2.18
C GLY A 114 -3.57 0.61 -3.33
N PRO A 115 -3.06 -0.63 -3.39
CA PRO A 115 -3.35 -1.70 -2.44
C PRO A 115 -2.69 -1.50 -1.09
N LEU A 116 -3.24 -2.18 -0.07
CA LEU A 116 -2.53 -2.44 1.16
C LEU A 116 -1.70 -3.71 0.95
N VAL A 117 -0.39 -3.54 1.01
CA VAL A 117 0.58 -4.61 0.81
C VAL A 117 1.06 -5.15 2.14
N LEU A 118 0.86 -6.43 2.34
CA LEU A 118 1.52 -7.21 3.39
C LEU A 118 2.61 -8.04 2.69
N PRO A 119 3.91 -7.71 2.88
CA PRO A 119 5.00 -8.39 2.19
C PRO A 119 4.95 -9.91 2.30
N GLY A 120 5.03 -10.61 1.17
CA GLY A 120 4.97 -12.07 1.11
C GLY A 120 3.57 -12.69 1.23
N LEU A 121 2.53 -11.90 1.48
CA LEU A 121 1.16 -12.38 1.73
C LEU A 121 0.15 -11.89 0.69
N THR A 122 0.24 -10.63 0.26
CA THR A 122 -0.65 -10.05 -0.73
C THR A 122 0.12 -9.72 -2.02
N SER A 123 -0.62 -9.38 -3.09
CA SER A 123 -0.01 -8.78 -4.28
C SER A 123 0.70 -7.47 -3.88
N CYS A 124 1.89 -7.25 -4.44
CA CYS A 124 2.67 -6.04 -4.19
C CYS A 124 2.52 -5.01 -5.32
N LEU A 125 3.12 -3.84 -5.16
CA LEU A 125 3.04 -2.77 -6.17
C LEU A 125 3.68 -3.19 -7.51
N ILE A 126 4.72 -4.04 -7.48
CA ILE A 126 5.34 -4.58 -8.71
C ILE A 126 4.39 -5.55 -9.43
N CYS A 127 3.55 -6.30 -8.71
CA CYS A 127 2.49 -7.11 -9.36
C CYS A 127 1.56 -6.25 -10.20
N ILE A 128 1.16 -5.08 -9.68
CA ILE A 128 0.30 -4.14 -10.41
C ILE A 128 1.00 -3.61 -11.66
N ASP A 129 2.27 -3.27 -11.55
CA ASP A 129 3.04 -2.75 -12.70
C ASP A 129 3.25 -3.82 -13.77
N LEU A 130 3.46 -5.08 -13.39
CA LEU A 130 3.51 -6.19 -14.31
C LEU A 130 2.16 -6.43 -15.01
N HIS A 131 1.04 -6.39 -14.28
CA HIS A 131 -0.29 -6.46 -14.90
C HIS A 131 -0.60 -5.28 -15.83
N ARG A 132 0.01 -4.12 -15.60
CA ARG A 132 -0.09 -2.98 -16.53
C ARG A 132 0.77 -3.23 -17.76
N ALA A 133 1.99 -3.74 -17.59
CA ALA A 133 2.87 -4.08 -18.70
C ALA A 133 2.28 -5.19 -19.61
N ASP A 134 1.52 -6.14 -19.06
CA ASP A 134 0.80 -7.14 -19.84
C ASP A 134 -0.27 -6.52 -20.77
N ARG A 135 -0.84 -5.38 -20.36
CA ARG A 135 -1.89 -4.67 -21.14
C ARG A 135 -1.29 -3.61 -22.06
N ASP A 136 -0.19 -3.02 -21.66
CA ASP A 136 0.52 -1.95 -22.34
C ASP A 136 2.03 -2.18 -22.24
N PRO A 137 2.66 -2.73 -23.31
CA PRO A 137 4.11 -3.00 -23.34
C PRO A 137 4.97 -1.74 -23.11
N GLU A 138 4.45 -0.53 -23.36
CA GLU A 138 5.16 0.73 -23.12
C GLU A 138 5.14 1.15 -21.65
N TRP A 139 4.32 0.50 -20.81
CA TRP A 139 4.19 0.83 -19.38
C TRP A 139 5.55 0.92 -18.64
N PRO A 140 6.53 0.02 -18.83
CA PRO A 140 7.84 0.13 -18.17
C PRO A 140 8.55 1.44 -18.47
N ILE A 141 8.47 1.94 -19.71
CA ILE A 141 9.08 3.19 -20.14
C ILE A 141 8.33 4.37 -19.53
N VAL A 142 7.01 4.35 -19.61
CA VAL A 142 6.14 5.39 -19.04
C VAL A 142 6.31 5.45 -17.51
N SER A 143 6.30 4.32 -16.82
CA SER A 143 6.44 4.27 -15.37
C SER A 143 7.78 4.82 -14.88
N ALA A 144 8.87 4.57 -15.62
CA ALA A 144 10.19 5.10 -15.29
C ALA A 144 10.21 6.65 -15.32
N GLN A 145 9.47 7.28 -16.25
CA GLN A 145 9.34 8.73 -16.34
C GLN A 145 8.44 9.30 -15.23
N LEU A 146 7.52 8.50 -14.69
CA LEU A 146 6.56 8.90 -13.65
C LEU A 146 7.11 8.72 -12.23
N VAL A 147 8.32 8.19 -12.06
CA VAL A 147 8.93 8.02 -10.73
C VAL A 147 9.06 9.38 -10.04
N ARG A 148 8.45 9.49 -8.85
CA ARG A 148 8.40 10.71 -8.03
C ARG A 148 7.71 11.92 -8.69
N VAL A 149 7.00 11.72 -9.77
CA VAL A 149 6.08 12.74 -10.30
C VAL A 149 4.83 12.75 -9.43
N ALA A 150 4.49 13.93 -8.89
CA ALA A 150 3.28 14.07 -8.07
C ALA A 150 2.02 14.05 -8.95
N GLY A 151 1.04 13.26 -8.53
CA GLY A 151 -0.27 13.27 -9.14
C GLY A 151 -1.08 14.49 -8.71
N HIS A 152 -1.99 14.94 -9.57
CA HIS A 152 -2.78 16.14 -9.35
C HIS A 152 -4.28 15.83 -9.29
N GLY A 153 -5.00 16.61 -8.48
CA GLY A 153 -6.45 16.58 -8.37
C GLY A 153 -6.98 17.89 -7.80
N ARG A 154 -8.28 18.10 -7.92
CA ARG A 154 -8.95 19.24 -7.27
C ARG A 154 -8.75 19.14 -5.74
N PRO A 155 -8.62 20.28 -5.02
CA PRO A 155 -8.41 20.27 -3.58
C PRO A 155 -9.45 19.45 -2.80
N ALA A 156 -10.72 19.49 -3.22
CA ALA A 156 -11.79 18.72 -2.60
C ALA A 156 -11.58 17.19 -2.82
N ALA A 157 -11.26 16.77 -4.04
CA ALA A 157 -10.99 15.36 -4.37
C ALA A 157 -9.75 14.85 -3.61
N THR A 158 -8.72 15.68 -3.49
CA THR A 158 -7.50 15.35 -2.72
C THR A 158 -7.82 15.12 -1.24
N ARG A 159 -8.63 16.00 -0.62
CA ARG A 159 -9.08 15.83 0.78
C ARG A 159 -9.98 14.61 0.96
N ALA A 160 -10.91 14.40 0.03
CA ALA A 160 -11.78 13.22 0.07
C ALA A 160 -10.97 11.91 -0.05
N THR A 161 -9.93 11.90 -0.90
CA THR A 161 -9.03 10.75 -1.03
C THR A 161 -8.22 10.53 0.25
N ALA A 162 -7.76 11.59 0.91
CA ALA A 162 -7.08 11.48 2.20
C ALA A 162 -8.01 10.92 3.30
N ALA A 163 -9.26 11.38 3.34
CA ALA A 163 -10.26 10.89 4.29
C ALA A 163 -10.58 9.41 4.03
N LEU A 164 -10.75 9.00 2.77
CA LEU A 164 -10.96 7.61 2.40
C LEU A 164 -9.77 6.72 2.78
N ALA A 165 -8.54 7.21 2.59
CA ALA A 165 -7.34 6.49 3.01
C ALA A 165 -7.25 6.35 4.52
N HIS A 166 -7.65 7.37 5.29
CA HIS A 166 -7.71 7.32 6.75
C HIS A 166 -8.72 6.25 7.22
N GLU A 167 -9.92 6.23 6.65
CA GLU A 167 -10.93 5.20 6.95
C GLU A 167 -10.36 3.79 6.80
N HIS A 168 -9.62 3.51 5.72
CA HIS A 168 -8.98 2.21 5.54
C HIS A 168 -7.84 1.93 6.52
N VAL A 169 -7.15 2.95 7.02
CA VAL A 169 -6.17 2.80 8.12
C VAL A 169 -6.87 2.46 9.43
N ASP A 170 -8.01 3.07 9.72
CA ASP A 170 -8.81 2.76 10.89
C ASP A 170 -9.37 1.32 10.83
N GLN A 171 -9.87 0.88 9.67
CA GLN A 171 -10.29 -0.50 9.44
C GLN A 171 -9.14 -1.50 9.66
N LEU A 172 -7.93 -1.18 9.21
CA LEU A 172 -6.75 -1.99 9.49
C LEU A 172 -6.43 -2.02 10.99
N ALA A 173 -6.46 -0.87 11.65
CA ALA A 173 -6.21 -0.78 13.08
C ALA A 173 -7.25 -1.57 13.89
N GLU A 174 -8.53 -1.55 13.48
CA GLU A 174 -9.59 -2.36 14.10
C GLU A 174 -9.37 -3.85 13.85
N ALA A 175 -9.04 -4.25 12.61
CA ALA A 175 -8.76 -5.65 12.29
C ALA A 175 -7.59 -6.22 13.10
N ILE A 176 -6.56 -5.40 13.37
CA ILE A 176 -5.44 -5.80 14.24
C ILE A 176 -5.86 -5.92 15.70
N ARG A 177 -6.72 -4.99 16.18
CA ARG A 177 -7.17 -4.95 17.58
C ARG A 177 -8.21 -6.02 17.91
N SER A 178 -9.11 -6.30 16.98
CA SER A 178 -10.28 -7.16 17.19
C SER A 178 -10.52 -8.08 15.97
N PRO A 179 -9.60 -9.01 15.66
CA PRO A 179 -9.66 -9.84 14.44
C PRO A 179 -10.94 -10.67 14.32
N ASP A 180 -11.52 -11.09 15.44
CA ASP A 180 -12.75 -11.89 15.47
C ASP A 180 -14.01 -11.08 15.13
N ARG A 181 -13.95 -9.76 15.19
CA ARG A 181 -15.10 -8.84 14.95
C ARG A 181 -14.96 -8.05 13.67
N ALA A 182 -13.75 -7.74 13.26
CA ALA A 182 -13.48 -6.97 12.07
C ALA A 182 -13.42 -7.88 10.84
N GLY A 183 -14.05 -7.44 9.75
CA GLY A 183 -13.83 -8.04 8.43
C GLY A 183 -12.39 -7.82 7.96
N LEU A 184 -12.01 -8.54 6.91
CA LEU A 184 -10.72 -8.32 6.26
C LEU A 184 -10.68 -6.91 5.66
N PRO A 185 -9.56 -6.16 5.80
CA PRO A 185 -9.39 -4.90 5.11
C PRO A 185 -9.63 -5.04 3.61
N GLU A 186 -10.52 -4.22 3.06
CA GLU A 186 -10.94 -4.28 1.66
C GLU A 186 -9.76 -4.15 0.68
N LEU A 187 -8.71 -3.43 1.08
CA LEU A 187 -7.57 -3.09 0.22
C LEU A 187 -6.54 -4.21 0.01
N PHE A 188 -6.73 -5.39 0.58
CA PHE A 188 -5.86 -6.52 0.29
C PHE A 188 -6.00 -6.97 -1.17
N GLY A 189 -4.93 -6.74 -1.96
CA GLY A 189 -4.95 -7.01 -3.40
C GLY A 189 -5.98 -6.19 -4.17
N ARG A 190 -6.42 -5.05 -3.64
CA ARG A 190 -7.42 -4.16 -4.27
C ARG A 190 -7.02 -2.70 -4.19
N THR A 191 -7.50 -1.94 -5.15
CA THR A 191 -7.48 -0.48 -5.15
C THR A 191 -8.90 0.05 -5.22
N VAL A 192 -9.16 1.13 -4.48
CA VAL A 192 -10.42 1.89 -4.54
C VAL A 192 -10.14 3.20 -5.25
N GLU A 193 -10.87 3.48 -6.32
CA GLU A 193 -10.78 4.69 -7.13
C GLU A 193 -11.96 5.61 -6.84
N LEU A 194 -11.70 6.82 -6.36
CA LEU A 194 -12.68 7.86 -6.10
C LEU A 194 -12.73 8.82 -7.29
N HIS A 195 -13.78 8.73 -8.08
CA HIS A 195 -14.07 9.64 -9.18
C HIS A 195 -14.98 10.76 -8.69
N SER A 196 -14.73 12.01 -9.09
CA SER A 196 -15.56 13.17 -8.73
C SER A 196 -16.56 13.56 -9.81
N GLU A 197 -16.36 13.14 -11.06
CA GLU A 197 -17.21 13.49 -12.21
C GLU A 197 -17.38 12.32 -13.17
N PRO A 198 -18.54 11.61 -13.14
CA PRO A 198 -19.56 11.64 -12.09
C PRO A 198 -19.03 11.01 -10.80
N THR A 199 -19.58 11.43 -9.65
CA THR A 199 -19.18 10.88 -8.35
C THR A 199 -19.49 9.39 -8.30
N ARG A 200 -18.43 8.58 -8.14
CA ARG A 200 -18.54 7.14 -7.99
C ARG A 200 -17.27 6.58 -7.35
N ILE A 201 -17.43 5.42 -6.73
CA ILE A 201 -16.30 4.62 -6.21
C ILE A 201 -16.20 3.36 -7.06
N VAL A 202 -14.99 3.02 -7.49
CA VAL A 202 -14.72 1.83 -8.30
C VAL A 202 -13.62 1.02 -7.61
N THR A 203 -13.87 -0.26 -7.38
CA THR A 203 -12.87 -1.18 -6.83
C THR A 203 -12.25 -2.00 -7.95
N LYS A 204 -10.92 -2.13 -7.95
CA LYS A 204 -10.17 -3.00 -8.86
C LYS A 204 -9.38 -4.03 -8.08
N THR A 205 -9.44 -5.28 -8.52
CA THR A 205 -8.69 -6.39 -7.93
C THR A 205 -7.39 -6.63 -8.69
N TRP A 206 -6.32 -6.90 -7.95
CA TRP A 206 -4.98 -7.17 -8.44
C TRP A 206 -4.49 -8.50 -7.85
N ALA A 207 -4.52 -9.54 -8.66
CA ALA A 207 -3.94 -10.83 -8.27
C ALA A 207 -2.40 -10.73 -8.18
N PRO A 208 -1.75 -11.59 -7.39
CA PRO A 208 -0.31 -11.74 -7.48
C PRO A 208 0.11 -12.14 -8.90
N HIS A 209 1.08 -11.41 -9.47
CA HIS A 209 1.51 -11.64 -10.86
C HIS A 209 2.46 -12.85 -10.97
N PRO A 210 2.30 -13.73 -11.98
CA PRO A 210 3.13 -14.93 -12.12
C PRO A 210 4.64 -14.66 -12.18
N LEU A 211 5.05 -13.58 -12.82
CA LEU A 211 6.46 -13.20 -12.98
C LEU A 211 6.99 -12.32 -11.85
N CYS A 212 6.17 -11.99 -10.83
CA CYS A 212 6.62 -11.17 -9.73
C CYS A 212 7.48 -11.97 -8.75
N ARG A 213 8.64 -11.42 -8.37
CA ARG A 213 9.53 -12.03 -7.38
C ARG A 213 8.96 -12.06 -5.95
N CYS A 214 7.85 -11.35 -5.67
CA CYS A 214 7.14 -11.47 -4.41
C CYS A 214 6.44 -12.82 -4.24
N ARG A 215 6.30 -13.60 -5.34
CA ARG A 215 5.86 -15.01 -5.27
C ARG A 215 7.04 -15.92 -4.97
N PRO A 216 6.82 -17.04 -4.24
CA PRO A 216 7.79 -18.11 -4.24
C PRO A 216 7.97 -18.60 -5.69
N ALA A 217 9.19 -18.98 -6.04
CA ALA A 217 9.40 -19.77 -7.24
C ALA A 217 8.47 -20.99 -7.14
N ALA A 218 7.62 -21.20 -8.16
CA ALA A 218 6.86 -22.43 -8.23
C ALA A 218 7.86 -23.57 -8.08
N ALA A 219 7.61 -24.48 -7.14
CA ALA A 219 8.36 -25.71 -7.08
C ALA A 219 8.21 -26.34 -8.46
N VAL A 220 9.31 -26.43 -9.21
CA VAL A 220 9.36 -27.19 -10.44
C VAL A 220 9.16 -28.63 -10.01
N GLY A 221 7.93 -29.14 -10.17
CA GLY A 221 7.60 -30.54 -9.99
C GLY A 221 8.11 -31.36 -11.16
#